data_79cf1bf0f08cc9be7abbfe9a5595abe8
#
_entry.id   79cf1bf0f08cc9be7abbfe9a5595abe8
#
_cell.length_a   1.000
_cell.length_b   1.000
_cell.length_c   1.000
_cell.angle_alpha   90.00
_cell.angle_beta   90.00
_cell.angle_gamma   90.00
#
_symmetry.space_group_name_H-M   'P 1'
#
loop_
_entity.id
_entity.type
_entity.pdbx_description
1 polymer ?
#
loop_
_entity_poly.entity_id
_entity_poly.type
_entity_poly.pdbx_seq_one_letter_code
_entity_poly.pdbx_strand_id
1 'polypeptide(L)'
;MKENQVYYQQGGGDEQYTPRYGIEVLLPHIQHLKDKTIWCPFDKADSEFVKVLSENGFKVVHSHLADGQDFFSYEPEKWDVIISNPPYQNKRSFWERCLDLKKPFALLLPLNILSDSVINVTMKERERELQLLIPSRRMRFFNKQTGETGNQPTFKASYFGVNIFKQQIILQDMPLK
;
A
#
# COMPACT_ATOMS: atom_id res chain seq x y z
N MET A 1 -6.32 -25.55 -4.82
CA MET A 1 -6.72 -24.81 -3.60
C MET A 1 -5.58 -24.64 -2.57
N LYS A 2 -4.30 -24.84 -2.91
CA LYS A 2 -3.17 -24.77 -1.95
C LYS A 2 -2.04 -23.79 -2.31
N GLU A 3 -2.02 -23.21 -3.52
CA GLU A 3 -0.92 -22.33 -3.93
C GLU A 3 -1.03 -20.92 -3.33
N ASN A 4 -2.23 -20.37 -3.17
CA ASN A 4 -2.41 -19.00 -2.69
C ASN A 4 -2.12 -18.81 -1.19
N GLN A 5 -2.27 -19.85 -0.36
CA GLN A 5 -1.93 -19.78 1.07
C GLN A 5 -0.42 -19.60 1.33
N VAL A 6 0.44 -20.02 0.41
CA VAL A 6 1.90 -19.90 0.55
C VAL A 6 2.34 -18.43 0.52
N TYR A 7 1.61 -17.55 -0.19
CA TYR A 7 1.97 -16.14 -0.34
C TYR A 7 1.86 -15.33 0.97
N TYR A 8 1.08 -15.80 1.94
CA TYR A 8 0.81 -15.09 3.19
C TYR A 8 1.40 -15.76 4.42
N GLN A 9 1.80 -17.05 4.34
CA GLN A 9 2.09 -17.89 5.53
C GLN A 9 3.50 -17.80 6.09
N GLN A 10 4.42 -17.04 5.52
CA GLN A 10 5.81 -17.01 6.01
C GLN A 10 6.16 -15.84 6.92
N GLY A 11 5.18 -15.19 7.52
CA GLY A 11 5.37 -14.17 8.55
C GLY A 11 4.65 -14.57 9.83
N GLY A 12 5.29 -15.38 10.65
CA GLY A 12 4.73 -15.73 11.97
C GLY A 12 4.50 -14.48 12.81
N GLY A 13 3.24 -14.21 13.20
CA GLY A 13 2.91 -13.43 14.40
C GLY A 13 3.19 -11.92 14.41
N ASP A 14 3.80 -11.34 13.41
CA ASP A 14 4.27 -9.95 13.45
C ASP A 14 3.63 -9.10 12.34
N GLU A 15 2.30 -8.99 12.36
CA GLU A 15 1.58 -8.05 11.49
C GLU A 15 2.01 -6.62 11.84
N GLN A 16 2.78 -6.00 10.96
CA GLN A 16 3.30 -4.65 11.10
C GLN A 16 2.30 -3.64 10.53
N TYR A 17 1.71 -2.84 11.39
CA TYR A 17 0.72 -1.83 11.01
C TYR A 17 1.37 -0.49 10.65
N THR A 18 0.86 0.13 9.61
CA THR A 18 1.28 1.46 9.18
C THR A 18 0.79 2.50 10.18
N PRO A 19 1.67 3.35 10.72
CA PRO A 19 1.24 4.41 11.62
C PRO A 19 0.40 5.46 10.89
N ARG A 20 -0.54 6.07 11.61
CA ARG A 20 -1.46 7.08 11.08
C ARG A 20 -0.77 8.16 10.23
N TYR A 21 0.32 8.74 10.74
CA TYR A 21 1.09 9.76 10.03
C TYR A 21 1.68 9.26 8.68
N GLY A 22 1.92 7.95 8.56
CA GLY A 22 2.38 7.32 7.32
C GLY A 22 1.32 7.32 6.23
N ILE A 23 0.04 7.40 6.59
CA ILE A 23 -1.08 7.52 5.64
C ILE A 23 -1.42 8.99 5.42
N GLU A 24 -1.35 9.82 6.46
CA GLU A 24 -1.64 11.26 6.38
C GLU A 24 -0.76 11.98 5.35
N VAL A 25 0.47 11.53 5.12
CA VAL A 25 1.37 12.09 4.09
C VAL A 25 0.83 11.92 2.65
N LEU A 26 -0.10 10.99 2.42
CA LEU A 26 -0.77 10.81 1.13
C LEU A 26 -1.87 11.85 0.87
N LEU A 27 -2.55 12.29 1.93
CA LEU A 27 -3.81 13.03 1.82
C LEU A 27 -3.73 14.26 0.90
N PRO A 28 -2.68 15.10 0.93
CA PRO A 28 -2.58 16.25 0.01
C PRO A 28 -2.52 15.84 -1.47
N HIS A 29 -2.02 14.65 -1.75
CA HIS A 29 -1.72 14.19 -3.12
C HIS A 29 -2.84 13.39 -3.77
N ILE A 30 -3.87 13.01 -2.99
CA ILE A 30 -5.00 12.20 -3.45
C ILE A 30 -6.36 12.91 -3.35
N GLN A 31 -6.41 14.23 -3.10
CA GLN A 31 -7.67 14.98 -2.97
C GLN A 31 -8.58 14.85 -4.21
N HIS A 32 -8.00 14.69 -5.39
CA HIS A 32 -8.73 14.48 -6.63
C HIS A 32 -9.45 13.12 -6.72
N LEU A 33 -9.22 12.21 -5.76
CA LEU A 33 -9.86 10.90 -5.68
C LEU A 33 -11.11 10.88 -4.77
N LYS A 34 -11.59 12.03 -4.30
CA LYS A 34 -12.76 12.11 -3.39
C LYS A 34 -14.03 11.48 -3.96
N ASP A 35 -14.21 11.54 -5.27
CA ASP A 35 -15.35 10.93 -5.96
C ASP A 35 -15.15 9.45 -6.28
N LYS A 36 -13.95 8.93 -6.06
CA LYS A 36 -13.56 7.56 -6.34
C LYS A 36 -13.72 6.66 -5.12
N THR A 37 -13.95 5.38 -5.35
CA THR A 37 -13.94 4.36 -4.31
C THR A 37 -12.54 3.76 -4.19
N ILE A 38 -11.90 3.95 -3.04
CA ILE A 38 -10.59 3.40 -2.73
C ILE A 38 -10.75 2.00 -2.18
N TRP A 39 -10.04 1.04 -2.76
CA TRP A 39 -9.93 -0.31 -2.24
C TRP A 39 -8.62 -0.49 -1.46
N CYS A 40 -8.75 -0.98 -0.21
CA CYS A 40 -7.64 -1.35 0.67
C CYS A 40 -7.62 -2.89 0.83
N PRO A 41 -6.94 -3.63 -0.09
CA PRO A 41 -7.08 -5.10 -0.20
C PRO A 41 -6.35 -5.88 0.89
N PHE A 42 -5.53 -5.25 1.71
CA PHE A 42 -4.77 -5.89 2.78
C PHE A 42 -5.16 -5.38 4.17
N ASP A 43 -6.33 -4.76 4.28
CA ASP A 43 -6.74 -4.00 5.45
C ASP A 43 -8.07 -4.51 6.02
N LYS A 44 -8.17 -4.56 7.34
CA LYS A 44 -9.44 -4.78 8.06
C LYS A 44 -10.11 -3.43 8.34
N ALA A 45 -11.38 -3.46 8.74
CA ALA A 45 -12.16 -2.25 9.05
C ALA A 45 -11.49 -1.34 10.12
N ASP A 46 -10.69 -1.91 10.99
CA ASP A 46 -10.03 -1.22 12.08
C ASP A 46 -8.58 -0.79 11.76
N SER A 47 -8.11 -0.97 10.51
CA SER A 47 -6.79 -0.52 10.07
C SER A 47 -6.71 1.00 9.96
N GLU A 48 -5.52 1.55 10.13
CA GLU A 48 -5.32 3.00 9.99
C GLU A 48 -5.54 3.48 8.55
N PHE A 49 -5.29 2.65 7.52
CA PHE A 49 -5.64 3.01 6.14
C PHE A 49 -7.14 3.28 6.00
N VAL A 50 -7.97 2.35 6.45
CA VAL A 50 -9.44 2.50 6.37
C VAL A 50 -9.92 3.70 7.18
N LYS A 51 -9.43 3.85 8.42
CA LYS A 51 -9.81 4.95 9.31
C LYS A 51 -9.42 6.31 8.75
N VAL A 52 -8.13 6.52 8.47
CA VAL A 52 -7.61 7.82 8.01
C VAL A 52 -8.28 8.26 6.71
N LEU A 53 -8.42 7.36 5.75
CA LEU A 53 -9.07 7.69 4.48
C LEU A 53 -10.55 8.02 4.67
N SER A 54 -11.28 7.22 5.46
CA SER A 54 -12.71 7.46 5.73
C SER A 54 -12.95 8.75 6.51
N GLU A 55 -12.17 9.01 7.55
CA GLU A 55 -12.23 10.25 8.36
C GLU A 55 -11.96 11.50 7.52
N ASN A 56 -11.15 11.36 6.47
CA ASN A 56 -10.88 12.44 5.53
C ASN A 56 -11.85 12.48 4.34
N GLY A 57 -12.97 11.76 4.42
CA GLY A 57 -14.09 11.85 3.47
C GLY A 57 -13.88 11.12 2.15
N PHE A 58 -12.97 10.13 2.10
CA PHE A 58 -12.86 9.22 0.97
C PHE A 58 -13.86 8.07 1.11
N LYS A 59 -14.34 7.55 -0.02
CA LYS A 59 -15.12 6.31 -0.07
C LYS A 59 -14.15 5.15 -0.02
N VAL A 60 -14.25 4.29 1.00
CA VAL A 60 -13.32 3.19 1.21
C VAL A 60 -14.06 1.86 1.25
N VAL A 61 -13.55 0.90 0.51
CA VAL A 61 -13.86 -0.52 0.64
C VAL A 61 -12.58 -1.25 1.04
N HIS A 62 -12.69 -2.26 1.85
CA HIS A 62 -11.54 -3.03 2.31
C HIS A 62 -11.78 -4.52 2.16
N SER A 63 -10.72 -5.29 2.12
CA SER A 63 -10.77 -6.75 2.16
C SER A 63 -9.51 -7.29 2.82
N HIS A 64 -9.61 -8.49 3.38
CA HIS A 64 -8.48 -9.12 4.04
C HIS A 64 -8.54 -10.64 3.90
N LEU A 65 -7.38 -11.27 3.77
CA LEU A 65 -7.28 -12.73 3.64
C LEU A 65 -7.93 -13.48 4.82
N ALA A 66 -7.82 -12.95 6.04
CA ALA A 66 -8.42 -13.56 7.22
C ALA A 66 -9.96 -13.63 7.15
N ASP A 67 -10.58 -12.81 6.29
CA ASP A 67 -12.02 -12.80 6.04
C ASP A 67 -12.38 -13.63 4.79
N GLY A 68 -11.44 -14.44 4.29
CA GLY A 68 -11.60 -15.26 3.09
C GLY A 68 -11.54 -14.49 1.76
N GLN A 69 -11.10 -13.24 1.80
CA GLN A 69 -11.04 -12.35 0.64
C GLN A 69 -9.58 -12.23 0.14
N ASP A 70 -9.13 -13.24 -0.58
CA ASP A 70 -7.78 -13.27 -1.14
C ASP A 70 -7.65 -12.30 -2.29
N PHE A 71 -6.71 -11.35 -2.20
CA PHE A 71 -6.44 -10.34 -3.22
C PHE A 71 -6.21 -10.90 -4.64
N PHE A 72 -5.72 -12.12 -4.76
CA PHE A 72 -5.48 -12.73 -6.07
C PHE A 72 -6.73 -13.25 -6.76
N SER A 73 -7.80 -13.48 -6.02
CA SER A 73 -9.05 -14.05 -6.53
C SER A 73 -10.31 -13.22 -6.21
N TYR A 74 -10.19 -12.27 -5.27
CA TYR A 74 -11.31 -11.42 -4.84
C TYR A 74 -11.16 -10.01 -5.40
N GLU A 75 -12.29 -9.43 -5.81
CA GLU A 75 -12.44 -8.00 -6.09
C GLU A 75 -13.78 -7.52 -5.52
N PRO A 76 -13.84 -6.34 -4.86
CA PRO A 76 -15.10 -5.73 -4.49
C PRO A 76 -15.96 -5.41 -5.72
N GLU A 77 -17.28 -5.42 -5.58
CA GLU A 77 -18.21 -5.10 -6.67
C GLU A 77 -17.94 -3.71 -7.31
N LYS A 78 -17.58 -2.73 -6.48
CA LYS A 78 -17.29 -1.36 -6.92
C LYS A 78 -16.03 -0.83 -6.27
N TRP A 79 -15.06 -0.48 -7.11
CA TRP A 79 -13.83 0.19 -6.70
C TRP A 79 -13.16 0.84 -7.91
N ASP A 80 -12.38 1.88 -7.69
CA ASP A 80 -11.74 2.68 -8.74
C ASP A 80 -10.22 2.69 -8.63
N VAL A 81 -9.68 2.64 -7.41
CA VAL A 81 -8.24 2.79 -7.14
C VAL A 81 -7.83 1.95 -5.95
N ILE A 82 -6.62 1.41 -5.95
CA ILE A 82 -6.03 0.70 -4.80
C ILE A 82 -5.08 1.63 -4.05
N ILE A 83 -5.24 1.69 -2.72
CA ILE A 83 -4.26 2.31 -1.82
C ILE A 83 -4.12 1.42 -0.59
N SER A 84 -2.94 0.81 -0.36
CA SER A 84 -2.76 -0.11 0.75
C SER A 84 -1.27 -0.41 1.02
N ASN A 85 -1.01 -1.16 2.09
CA ASN A 85 0.30 -1.67 2.45
C ASN A 85 0.31 -3.21 2.34
N PRO A 86 0.82 -3.81 1.25
CA PRO A 86 0.87 -5.25 1.09
C PRO A 86 1.96 -5.88 1.98
N PRO A 87 1.85 -7.17 2.30
CA PRO A 87 2.96 -7.92 2.89
C PRO A 87 4.21 -7.88 2.00
N TYR A 88 5.38 -7.52 2.58
CA TYR A 88 6.58 -7.26 1.79
C TYR A 88 7.26 -8.50 1.20
N GLN A 89 6.99 -9.68 1.75
CA GLN A 89 7.62 -10.93 1.31
C GLN A 89 7.30 -11.28 -0.15
N ASN A 90 6.08 -11.01 -0.60
CA ASN A 90 5.62 -11.29 -1.96
C ASN A 90 5.26 -10.01 -2.74
N LYS A 91 5.95 -8.91 -2.46
CA LYS A 91 5.72 -7.59 -3.06
C LYS A 91 5.64 -7.63 -4.60
N ARG A 92 6.41 -8.52 -5.24
CA ARG A 92 6.38 -8.72 -6.69
C ARG A 92 5.00 -9.16 -7.19
N SER A 93 4.44 -10.23 -6.62
CA SER A 93 3.15 -10.75 -7.05
C SER A 93 2.01 -9.75 -6.82
N PHE A 94 2.04 -9.01 -5.70
CA PHE A 94 1.08 -7.94 -5.44
C PHE A 94 1.20 -6.79 -6.43
N TRP A 95 2.42 -6.39 -6.78
CA TRP A 95 2.69 -5.38 -7.79
C TRP A 95 2.16 -5.81 -9.17
N GLU A 96 2.51 -7.01 -9.63
CA GLU A 96 2.08 -7.57 -10.91
C GLU A 96 0.55 -7.67 -10.96
N ARG A 97 -0.11 -8.14 -9.89
CA ARG A 97 -1.58 -8.18 -9.82
C ARG A 97 -2.21 -6.80 -9.93
N CYS A 98 -1.65 -5.78 -9.26
CA CYS A 98 -2.15 -4.40 -9.41
C CYS A 98 -2.05 -3.89 -10.85
N LEU A 99 -0.98 -4.24 -11.58
CA LEU A 99 -0.84 -3.91 -13.01
C LEU A 99 -1.87 -4.63 -13.88
N ASP A 100 -2.16 -5.91 -13.58
CA ASP A 100 -3.16 -6.71 -14.31
C ASP A 100 -4.57 -6.17 -14.14
N LEU A 101 -4.88 -5.58 -12.99
CA LEU A 101 -6.18 -4.95 -12.71
C LEU A 101 -6.41 -3.66 -13.53
N LYS A 102 -5.36 -3.09 -14.13
CA LYS A 102 -5.43 -1.94 -15.07
C LYS A 102 -6.13 -0.71 -14.51
N LYS A 103 -6.14 -0.53 -13.20
CA LYS A 103 -6.66 0.66 -12.50
C LYS A 103 -5.54 1.37 -11.75
N PRO A 104 -5.68 2.66 -11.44
CA PRO A 104 -4.70 3.39 -10.66
C PRO A 104 -4.45 2.74 -9.29
N PHE A 105 -3.22 2.76 -8.82
CA PHE A 105 -2.90 2.25 -7.50
C PHE A 105 -1.71 2.95 -6.85
N ALA A 106 -1.63 2.90 -5.53
CA ALA A 106 -0.46 3.22 -4.74
C ALA A 106 -0.24 2.17 -3.65
N LEU A 107 0.91 1.52 -3.66
CA LEU A 107 1.34 0.58 -2.65
C LEU A 107 2.46 1.17 -1.79
N LEU A 108 2.33 1.04 -0.47
CA LEU A 108 3.41 1.37 0.45
C LEU A 108 4.43 0.23 0.45
N LEU A 109 5.61 0.47 -0.09
CA LEU A 109 6.64 -0.54 -0.31
C LEU A 109 8.01 -0.03 0.16
N PRO A 110 8.94 -0.94 0.50
CA PRO A 110 10.34 -0.56 0.76
C PRO A 110 10.96 0.10 -0.47
N LEU A 111 11.67 1.21 -0.29
CA LEU A 111 12.28 1.94 -1.42
C LEU A 111 13.30 1.08 -2.19
N ASN A 112 13.89 0.07 -1.55
CA ASN A 112 14.83 -0.84 -2.19
C ASN A 112 14.20 -1.75 -3.27
N ILE A 113 12.87 -1.75 -3.43
CA ILE A 113 12.21 -2.43 -4.55
C ILE A 113 12.71 -1.91 -5.91
N LEU A 114 13.23 -0.69 -5.97
CA LEU A 114 13.84 -0.13 -7.18
C LEU A 114 15.10 -0.87 -7.62
N SER A 115 15.77 -1.58 -6.70
CA SER A 115 16.91 -2.45 -7.02
C SER A 115 16.47 -3.86 -7.44
N ASP A 116 15.20 -4.21 -7.24
CA ASP A 116 14.66 -5.49 -7.66
C ASP A 116 14.30 -5.47 -9.15
N SER A 117 14.45 -6.60 -9.82
CA SER A 117 14.11 -6.71 -11.25
C SER A 117 12.64 -6.45 -11.58
N VAL A 118 11.72 -6.56 -10.60
CA VAL A 118 10.29 -6.43 -10.83
C VAL A 118 9.91 -5.09 -11.44
N ILE A 119 10.42 -3.98 -10.91
CA ILE A 119 10.12 -2.64 -11.45
C ILE A 119 10.70 -2.51 -12.87
N ASN A 120 11.97 -2.89 -13.06
CA ASN A 120 12.60 -2.83 -14.37
C ASN A 120 11.86 -3.65 -15.43
N VAL A 121 11.46 -4.89 -15.09
CA VAL A 121 10.77 -5.78 -16.04
C VAL A 121 9.37 -5.30 -16.36
N THR A 122 8.61 -4.88 -15.35
CA THR A 122 7.18 -4.56 -15.53
C THR A 122 6.93 -3.13 -15.99
N MET A 123 7.88 -2.21 -15.75
CA MET A 123 7.71 -0.78 -16.07
C MET A 123 8.62 -0.28 -17.20
N LYS A 124 9.44 -1.14 -17.82
CA LYS A 124 10.42 -0.77 -18.83
C LYS A 124 9.87 0.08 -20.00
N GLU A 125 8.64 -0.22 -20.42
CA GLU A 125 7.96 0.52 -21.50
C GLU A 125 6.88 1.48 -20.98
N ARG A 126 6.76 1.58 -19.66
CA ARG A 126 5.73 2.34 -18.94
C ARG A 126 6.33 3.20 -17.83
N GLU A 127 7.60 3.55 -17.93
CA GLU A 127 8.33 4.27 -16.88
C GLU A 127 7.72 5.62 -16.52
N ARG A 128 6.99 6.27 -17.46
CA ARG A 128 6.28 7.53 -17.21
C ARG A 128 5.03 7.37 -16.33
N GLU A 129 4.51 6.15 -16.24
CA GLU A 129 3.36 5.85 -15.38
C GLU A 129 3.78 5.57 -13.94
N LEU A 130 5.05 5.19 -13.72
CA LEU A 130 5.60 4.96 -12.38
C LEU A 130 5.72 6.27 -11.63
N GLN A 131 5.13 6.32 -10.45
CA GLN A 131 5.09 7.49 -9.60
C GLN A 131 5.56 7.12 -8.18
N LEU A 132 6.27 8.04 -7.55
CA LEU A 132 6.84 7.85 -6.22
C LEU A 132 6.44 9.01 -5.29
N LEU A 133 5.93 8.68 -4.12
CA LEU A 133 5.84 9.62 -3.01
C LEU A 133 6.80 9.15 -1.92
N ILE A 134 7.83 9.94 -1.69
CA ILE A 134 8.94 9.62 -0.79
C ILE A 134 8.85 10.52 0.43
N PRO A 135 8.45 9.97 1.61
CA PRO A 135 8.44 10.73 2.86
C PRO A 135 9.85 11.13 3.27
N SER A 136 10.03 12.29 3.92
CA SER A 136 11.34 12.77 4.37
C SER A 136 12.00 11.86 5.41
N ARG A 137 11.21 11.05 6.14
CA ARG A 137 11.67 10.17 7.22
C ARG A 137 11.23 8.74 7.05
N ARG A 138 11.84 7.82 7.82
CA ARG A 138 11.39 6.44 7.95
C ARG A 138 10.12 6.37 8.79
N MET A 139 9.16 5.55 8.37
CA MET A 139 7.97 5.22 9.16
C MET A 139 8.35 4.18 10.21
N ARG A 140 7.81 4.33 11.41
CA ARG A 140 7.93 3.33 12.48
C ARG A 140 6.64 2.51 12.49
N PHE A 141 6.69 1.34 11.88
CA PHE A 141 5.60 0.39 11.94
C PHE A 141 5.43 -0.14 13.37
N PHE A 142 4.24 -0.54 13.73
CA PHE A 142 3.95 -1.04 15.07
C PHE A 142 3.18 -2.35 15.02
N ASN A 143 3.36 -3.16 16.07
CA ASN A 143 2.56 -4.36 16.30
C ASN A 143 1.30 -3.95 17.06
N LYS A 144 0.12 -4.26 16.52
CA LYS A 144 -1.16 -3.88 17.12
C LYS A 144 -1.48 -4.63 18.40
N GLN A 145 -0.98 -5.87 18.55
CA GLN A 145 -1.25 -6.69 19.71
C GLN A 145 -0.43 -6.27 20.94
N THR A 146 0.82 -5.86 20.73
CA THR A 146 1.72 -5.45 21.82
C THR A 146 1.76 -3.94 22.00
N GLY A 147 1.33 -3.17 21.03
CA GLY A 147 1.49 -1.70 20.99
C GLY A 147 2.94 -1.26 20.81
N GLU A 148 3.87 -2.22 20.73
CA GLU A 148 5.29 -1.92 20.58
C GLU A 148 5.59 -1.47 19.16
N THR A 149 6.29 -0.35 19.06
CA THR A 149 6.97 0.01 17.82
C THR A 149 8.16 -0.91 17.65
N GLY A 150 8.15 -1.73 16.59
CA GLY A 150 9.30 -2.54 16.22
C GLY A 150 10.57 -1.69 16.08
N ASN A 151 11.73 -2.34 16.02
CA ASN A 151 12.97 -1.67 15.69
C ASN A 151 12.79 -0.83 14.41
N GLN A 152 13.43 0.34 14.36
CA GLN A 152 13.33 1.20 13.20
C GLN A 152 13.71 0.38 11.95
N PRO A 153 12.85 0.27 10.94
CA PRO A 153 13.15 -0.56 9.78
C PRO A 153 14.44 -0.09 9.11
N THR A 154 15.24 -1.03 8.64
CA THR A 154 16.50 -0.74 7.93
C THR A 154 16.27 -0.04 6.59
N PHE A 155 15.03 -0.06 6.09
CA PHE A 155 14.61 0.53 4.82
C PHE A 155 13.69 1.74 5.04
N LYS A 156 13.58 2.58 4.03
CA LYS A 156 12.58 3.64 3.94
C LYS A 156 11.38 3.13 3.14
N ALA A 157 10.20 3.16 3.73
CA ALA A 157 8.95 2.89 3.02
C ALA A 157 8.52 4.15 2.24
N SER A 158 8.02 3.95 1.02
CA SER A 158 7.55 4.98 0.12
C SER A 158 6.33 4.47 -0.63
N TYR A 159 5.47 5.38 -1.11
CA TYR A 159 4.36 4.96 -1.95
C TYR A 159 4.82 4.86 -3.40
N PHE A 160 4.62 3.69 -3.95
CA PHE A 160 4.83 3.38 -5.37
C PHE A 160 3.47 3.39 -6.04
N GLY A 161 3.27 4.31 -6.95
CA GLY A 161 2.00 4.51 -7.65
C GLY A 161 2.11 4.28 -9.15
N VAL A 162 0.97 3.96 -9.75
CA VAL A 162 0.78 3.96 -11.20
C VAL A 162 -0.49 4.74 -11.49
N ASN A 163 -0.34 5.83 -12.27
CA ASN A 163 -1.43 6.71 -12.70
C ASN A 163 -2.31 7.27 -11.55
N ILE A 164 -1.74 7.50 -10.37
CA ILE A 164 -2.47 7.93 -9.18
C ILE A 164 -2.11 9.35 -8.73
N PHE A 165 -0.85 9.76 -8.85
CA PHE A 165 -0.40 11.08 -8.43
C PHE A 165 -0.35 12.06 -9.61
N LYS A 166 -0.41 13.37 -9.32
CA LYS A 166 -0.25 14.41 -10.34
C LYS A 166 1.20 14.61 -10.80
N GLN A 167 2.16 14.13 -10.01
CA GLN A 167 3.59 14.24 -10.28
C GLN A 167 4.24 12.86 -10.27
N GLN A 168 5.32 12.70 -11.01
CA GLN A 168 6.04 11.43 -11.08
C GLN A 168 6.86 11.17 -9.81
N ILE A 169 7.48 12.20 -9.25
CA ILE A 169 8.24 12.11 -7.99
C ILE A 169 7.77 13.21 -7.05
N ILE A 170 7.38 12.81 -5.85
CA ILE A 170 6.95 13.70 -4.78
C ILE A 170 7.86 13.47 -3.58
N LEU A 171 8.54 14.52 -3.14
CA LEU A 171 9.27 14.52 -1.86
C LEU A 171 8.35 15.16 -0.83
N GLN A 172 7.87 14.38 0.14
CA GLN A 172 6.88 14.82 1.11
C GLN A 172 7.49 14.93 2.50
N ASP A 173 7.42 16.12 3.07
CA ASP A 173 7.80 16.31 4.48
C ASP A 173 6.85 15.55 5.41
N MET A 174 7.44 14.87 6.37
CA MET A 174 6.73 14.16 7.42
C MET A 174 6.89 14.95 8.72
N PRO A 175 5.79 15.31 9.41
CA PRO A 175 5.87 16.10 10.63
C PRO A 175 6.71 15.39 11.70
N LEU A 176 7.40 16.19 12.50
CA LEU A 176 8.04 15.75 13.75
C LEU A 176 6.92 15.34 14.72
N LYS A 177 6.93 14.11 15.16
CA LYS A 177 6.21 13.70 16.38
C LYS A 177 7.16 13.62 17.53
#